data_b0e6bc0447582209b2fafdf28b50e932
#
_entry.id   b0e6bc0447582209b2fafdf28b50e932
#
_cell.length_a   1.000
_cell.length_b   1.000
_cell.length_c   1.000
_cell.angle_alpha   90.00
_cell.angle_beta   90.00
_cell.angle_gamma   90.00
#
_symmetry.space_group_name_H-M   'P 1'
#
loop_
_entity.id
_entity.type
_entity.pdbx_description
1 polymer ?
#
loop_
_entity_poly.entity_id
_entity_poly.type
_entity_poly.pdbx_seq_one_letter_code
_entity_poly.pdbx_strand_id
1 'polypeptide(L)'
;GAMVVTTGNKSEMSVGYATLYGDMNGGFNPIKDIYKTEVFRLASLRNAWKPDGALGPSGEVIPPSTIARPPTAELRENQLDQDSLPPYDQLDAILERLVEREEPLASIVAEGFDRETVARIDRLLNIAEYKRRQAAPGVKVTRRNFGRDRRYPITNRFRDSGKPLPKPDEDLVSRAGRASAEAYEG
;
A
#
# COMPACT_ATOMS: atom_id res chain seq x y z
N GLY A 1 7.73 -30.95 -10.27
CA GLY A 1 7.70 -29.54 -10.62
C GLY A 1 7.85 -28.67 -9.38
N ALA A 2 8.51 -27.53 -9.53
CA ALA A 2 8.69 -26.55 -8.45
C ALA A 2 7.94 -25.27 -8.85
N MET A 3 7.42 -24.53 -7.86
CA MET A 3 6.82 -23.22 -8.04
C MET A 3 7.72 -22.17 -7.40
N VAL A 4 7.97 -21.07 -8.12
CA VAL A 4 8.68 -19.92 -7.58
C VAL A 4 7.72 -19.13 -6.68
N VAL A 5 8.15 -18.83 -5.46
CA VAL A 5 7.44 -18.02 -4.48
C VAL A 5 8.09 -16.65 -4.44
N THR A 6 7.31 -15.59 -4.65
CA THR A 6 7.78 -14.20 -4.54
C THR A 6 7.59 -13.68 -3.12
N THR A 7 8.35 -12.67 -2.74
CA THR A 7 8.37 -12.14 -1.37
C THR A 7 8.08 -10.64 -1.29
N GLY A 8 7.51 -10.06 -2.34
CA GLY A 8 7.07 -8.66 -2.33
C GLY A 8 5.95 -8.43 -1.32
N ASN A 9 6.11 -7.47 -0.42
CA ASN A 9 5.12 -7.12 0.60
C ASN A 9 4.15 -6.04 0.11
N LYS A 10 3.13 -5.72 0.92
CA LYS A 10 2.09 -4.75 0.57
C LYS A 10 2.62 -3.34 0.36
N SER A 11 3.59 -2.92 1.16
CA SER A 11 4.20 -1.58 1.05
C SER A 11 4.92 -1.42 -0.29
N GLU A 12 5.75 -2.38 -0.67
CA GLU A 12 6.45 -2.43 -1.96
C GLU A 12 5.46 -2.49 -3.13
N MET A 13 4.44 -3.33 -3.04
CA MET A 13 3.38 -3.45 -4.04
C MET A 13 2.55 -2.17 -4.16
N SER A 14 2.34 -1.44 -3.07
CA SER A 14 1.60 -0.19 -3.05
C SER A 14 2.29 0.88 -3.89
N VAL A 15 3.57 1.11 -3.65
CA VAL A 15 4.33 2.18 -4.32
C VAL A 15 5.03 1.72 -5.61
N GLY A 16 4.89 0.43 -5.96
CA GLY A 16 5.51 -0.15 -7.14
C GLY A 16 7.03 -0.32 -7.04
N TYR A 17 7.54 -0.41 -5.82
CA TYR A 17 8.96 -0.64 -5.55
C TYR A 17 9.31 -2.12 -5.73
N ALA A 18 9.18 -2.58 -6.96
CA ALA A 18 9.35 -3.96 -7.39
C ALA A 18 9.62 -4.02 -8.89
N THR A 19 10.30 -5.05 -9.36
CA THR A 19 10.63 -5.26 -10.78
C THR A 19 9.78 -6.37 -11.38
N LEU A 20 9.13 -6.10 -12.55
CA LEU A 20 8.18 -7.03 -13.18
C LEU A 20 8.80 -8.39 -13.52
N TYR A 21 10.02 -8.39 -14.03
CA TYR A 21 10.71 -9.60 -14.47
C TYR A 21 11.81 -10.04 -13.47
N GLY A 22 11.85 -9.44 -12.30
CA GLY A 22 12.74 -9.78 -11.19
C GLY A 22 11.96 -10.35 -10.01
N ASP A 23 11.92 -9.60 -8.91
CA ASP A 23 11.32 -9.98 -7.63
C ASP A 23 9.80 -10.22 -7.66
N MET A 24 9.09 -9.74 -8.69
CA MET A 24 7.67 -10.04 -8.92
C MET A 24 7.43 -11.35 -9.69
N ASN A 25 8.48 -11.97 -10.23
CA ASN A 25 8.35 -13.16 -11.07
C ASN A 25 8.15 -14.42 -10.24
N GLY A 26 6.94 -14.97 -10.25
CA GLY A 26 6.61 -16.19 -9.52
C GLY A 26 5.14 -16.57 -9.62
N GLY A 27 4.81 -17.74 -9.08
CA GLY A 27 3.46 -18.31 -9.11
C GLY A 27 2.62 -18.00 -7.88
N PHE A 28 3.24 -17.57 -6.77
CA PHE A 28 2.55 -17.26 -5.51
C PHE A 28 3.33 -16.27 -4.66
N ASN A 29 2.62 -15.36 -3.99
CA ASN A 29 3.21 -14.37 -3.08
C ASN A 29 2.50 -14.42 -1.70
N PRO A 30 3.06 -15.10 -0.69
CA PRO A 30 2.40 -15.31 0.59
C PRO A 30 2.27 -14.04 1.44
N ILE A 31 3.17 -13.06 1.28
CA ILE A 31 3.18 -11.82 2.08
C ILE A 31 2.72 -10.58 1.31
N LYS A 32 2.11 -10.80 0.14
CA LYS A 32 1.63 -9.73 -0.76
C LYS A 32 0.75 -8.68 -0.08
N ASP A 33 -0.01 -9.09 0.92
CA ASP A 33 -1.02 -8.26 1.61
C ASP A 33 -0.62 -7.94 3.05
N ILE A 34 0.69 -7.96 3.36
CA ILE A 34 1.26 -7.65 4.67
C ILE A 34 2.18 -6.45 4.51
N TYR A 35 2.00 -5.41 5.33
CA TYR A 35 2.86 -4.22 5.32
C TYR A 35 4.28 -4.54 5.80
N LYS A 36 5.27 -3.76 5.35
CA LYS A 36 6.69 -4.00 5.68
C LYS A 36 6.96 -4.01 7.17
N THR A 37 6.36 -3.09 7.91
CA THR A 37 6.48 -3.04 9.38
C THR A 37 5.94 -4.30 10.04
N GLU A 38 4.87 -4.88 9.51
CA GLU A 38 4.31 -6.15 9.99
C GLU A 38 5.18 -7.35 9.59
N VAL A 39 5.83 -7.32 8.43
CA VAL A 39 6.79 -8.36 8.02
C VAL A 39 7.92 -8.45 9.05
N PHE A 40 8.45 -7.33 9.53
CA PHE A 40 9.47 -7.34 10.61
C PHE A 40 8.93 -7.91 11.92
N ARG A 41 7.70 -7.57 12.30
CA ARG A 41 7.04 -8.13 13.48
C ARG A 41 6.83 -9.65 13.35
N LEU A 42 6.41 -10.11 12.17
CA LEU A 42 6.24 -11.54 11.89
C LEU A 42 7.56 -12.29 11.90
N ALA A 43 8.64 -11.71 11.40
CA ALA A 43 9.96 -12.29 11.46
C ALA A 43 10.44 -12.47 12.91
N SER A 44 10.25 -11.45 13.73
CA SER A 44 10.55 -11.51 15.17
C SER A 44 9.67 -12.53 15.90
N LEU A 45 8.36 -12.54 15.60
CA LEU A 45 7.42 -13.51 16.16
C LEU A 45 7.81 -14.95 15.78
N ARG A 46 8.23 -15.19 14.53
CA ARG A 46 8.65 -16.52 14.07
C ARG A 46 9.88 -17.04 14.85
N ASN A 47 10.78 -16.17 15.23
CA ASN A 47 11.92 -16.53 16.07
C ASN A 47 11.52 -16.85 17.52
N ALA A 48 10.52 -16.16 18.04
CA ALA A 48 10.03 -16.38 19.40
C ALA A 48 9.03 -17.55 19.50
N TRP A 49 8.32 -17.84 18.41
CA TRP A 49 7.22 -18.83 18.43
C TRP A 49 7.10 -19.57 17.10
N LYS A 50 6.79 -20.85 17.21
CA LYS A 50 6.43 -21.68 16.07
C LYS A 50 5.06 -22.30 16.31
N PRO A 51 4.10 -22.13 15.35
CA PRO A 51 2.78 -22.78 15.47
C PRO A 51 2.90 -24.29 15.57
N ASP A 52 1.99 -24.91 16.34
CA ASP A 52 1.89 -26.36 16.40
C ASP A 52 1.63 -26.95 15.02
N GLY A 53 2.33 -28.03 14.69
CA GLY A 53 2.25 -28.66 13.37
C GLY A 53 2.96 -27.93 12.23
N ALA A 54 3.50 -26.74 12.44
CA ALA A 54 4.30 -26.04 11.43
C ALA A 54 5.62 -26.77 11.16
N LEU A 55 6.00 -26.85 9.88
CA LEU A 55 7.27 -27.43 9.45
C LEU A 55 8.45 -26.49 9.79
N GLY A 56 9.66 -27.06 9.81
CA GLY A 56 10.90 -26.36 10.07
C GLY A 56 11.30 -26.33 11.54
N PRO A 57 12.49 -25.80 11.87
CA PRO A 57 13.05 -25.81 13.22
C PRO A 57 12.30 -24.85 14.15
N SER A 58 12.45 -25.08 15.46
CA SER A 58 12.02 -24.15 16.51
C SER A 58 13.14 -23.15 16.81
N GLY A 59 12.79 -22.05 17.49
CA GLY A 59 13.74 -21.01 17.90
C GLY A 59 14.11 -20.06 16.77
N GLU A 60 15.27 -19.42 16.89
CA GLU A 60 15.75 -18.41 15.96
C GLU A 60 16.10 -19.03 14.59
N VAL A 61 15.34 -18.71 13.57
CA VAL A 61 15.54 -19.18 12.18
C VAL A 61 15.82 -18.03 11.21
N ILE A 62 15.48 -16.79 11.61
CA ILE A 62 15.77 -15.59 10.86
C ILE A 62 16.84 -14.81 11.64
N PRO A 63 18.07 -14.69 11.13
CA PRO A 63 19.14 -14.00 11.85
C PRO A 63 18.73 -12.58 12.25
N PRO A 64 19.04 -12.12 13.48
CA PRO A 64 18.73 -10.76 13.91
C PRO A 64 19.32 -9.69 12.98
N SER A 65 20.49 -9.96 12.39
CA SER A 65 21.12 -9.09 11.39
C SER A 65 20.24 -8.89 10.13
N THR A 66 19.48 -9.92 9.73
CA THR A 66 18.53 -9.82 8.60
C THR A 66 17.33 -8.96 8.96
N ILE A 67 16.81 -9.08 10.20
CA ILE A 67 15.68 -8.27 10.68
C ILE A 67 16.08 -6.81 10.86
N ALA A 68 17.30 -6.55 11.34
CA ALA A 68 17.80 -5.21 11.62
C ALA A 68 18.38 -4.51 10.37
N ARG A 69 18.65 -5.24 9.29
CA ARG A 69 19.24 -4.67 8.07
C ARG A 69 18.26 -3.69 7.42
N PRO A 70 18.69 -2.45 7.10
CA PRO A 70 17.88 -1.53 6.32
C PRO A 70 17.49 -2.14 4.96
N PRO A 71 16.23 -2.06 4.57
CA PRO A 71 15.77 -2.57 3.27
C PRO A 71 16.46 -1.87 2.10
N THR A 72 16.79 -2.66 1.07
CA THR A 72 17.42 -2.17 -0.15
C THR A 72 16.92 -2.96 -1.37
N ALA A 73 16.73 -2.28 -2.49
CA ALA A 73 16.38 -2.90 -3.76
C ALA A 73 17.57 -3.56 -4.46
N GLU A 74 18.80 -3.35 -3.97
CA GLU A 74 20.05 -3.91 -4.52
C GLU A 74 20.26 -3.65 -6.04
N LEU A 75 19.65 -2.59 -6.58
CA LEU A 75 19.77 -2.20 -7.99
C LEU A 75 21.00 -1.30 -8.24
N ARG A 76 21.55 -0.73 -7.18
CA ARG A 76 22.75 0.13 -7.18
C ARG A 76 23.57 -0.16 -5.94
N GLU A 77 24.89 0.09 -6.04
CA GLU A 77 25.78 0.02 -4.89
C GLU A 77 25.33 1.00 -3.78
N ASN A 78 25.28 0.55 -2.54
CA ASN A 78 24.84 1.31 -1.35
C ASN A 78 23.43 1.94 -1.43
N GLN A 79 22.56 1.42 -2.30
CA GLN A 79 21.18 1.90 -2.39
C GLN A 79 20.39 1.49 -1.15
N LEU A 80 19.64 2.46 -0.59
CA LEU A 80 18.62 2.21 0.44
C LEU A 80 17.23 2.55 -0.12
N ASP A 81 16.20 1.84 0.32
CA ASP A 81 14.81 2.16 -0.04
C ASP A 81 14.45 3.58 0.38
N GLN A 82 15.01 4.05 1.49
CA GLN A 82 14.82 5.40 2.03
C GLN A 82 15.41 6.51 1.16
N ASP A 83 16.26 6.22 0.18
CA ASP A 83 16.72 7.20 -0.81
C ASP A 83 15.56 7.67 -1.71
N SER A 84 14.54 6.83 -1.83
CA SER A 84 13.38 7.06 -2.71
C SER A 84 12.04 7.06 -1.98
N LEU A 85 11.97 6.53 -0.77
CA LEU A 85 10.75 6.38 0.04
C LEU A 85 10.98 6.96 1.44
N PRO A 86 9.94 7.42 2.13
CA PRO A 86 10.06 7.75 3.54
C PRO A 86 10.30 6.48 4.36
N PRO A 87 10.72 6.58 5.64
CA PRO A 87 10.81 5.44 6.54
C PRO A 87 9.54 4.60 6.52
N TYR A 88 9.67 3.27 6.60
CA TYR A 88 8.53 2.35 6.45
C TYR A 88 7.44 2.57 7.50
N ASP A 89 7.76 2.99 8.71
CA ASP A 89 6.76 3.34 9.72
C ASP A 89 5.84 4.48 9.23
N GLN A 90 6.41 5.49 8.60
CA GLN A 90 5.66 6.60 8.01
C GLN A 90 4.94 6.17 6.73
N LEU A 91 5.62 5.42 5.86
CA LEU A 91 5.04 4.92 4.60
C LEU A 91 3.80 4.07 4.88
N ASP A 92 3.91 3.08 5.75
CA ASP A 92 2.83 2.14 6.06
C ASP A 92 1.66 2.85 6.75
N ALA A 93 1.93 3.82 7.65
CA ALA A 93 0.90 4.61 8.29
C ALA A 93 0.09 5.44 7.26
N ILE A 94 0.73 6.01 6.25
CA ILE A 94 0.04 6.74 5.17
C ILE A 94 -0.71 5.76 4.26
N LEU A 95 -0.10 4.64 3.88
CA LEU A 95 -0.72 3.64 3.02
C LEU A 95 -1.95 2.99 3.67
N GLU A 96 -1.91 2.69 4.97
CA GLU A 96 -3.08 2.17 5.70
C GLU A 96 -4.26 3.13 5.60
N ARG A 97 -4.04 4.43 5.73
CA ARG A 97 -5.08 5.45 5.61
C ARG A 97 -5.62 5.56 4.19
N LEU A 98 -4.74 5.61 3.20
CA LEU A 98 -5.14 5.71 1.80
C LEU A 98 -5.86 4.46 1.29
N VAL A 99 -5.41 3.26 1.69
CA VAL A 99 -5.87 1.98 1.13
C VAL A 99 -6.95 1.34 1.98
N GLU A 100 -6.71 1.16 3.29
CA GLU A 100 -7.63 0.44 4.17
C GLU A 100 -8.81 1.32 4.62
N ARG A 101 -8.54 2.59 4.92
CA ARG A 101 -9.53 3.53 5.43
C ARG A 101 -10.11 4.44 4.36
N GLU A 102 -9.50 4.47 3.17
CA GLU A 102 -9.93 5.32 2.03
C GLU A 102 -10.05 6.80 2.42
N GLU A 103 -9.14 7.26 3.28
CA GLU A 103 -9.12 8.65 3.73
C GLU A 103 -8.63 9.59 2.61
N PRO A 104 -9.27 10.75 2.43
CA PRO A 104 -8.78 11.75 1.49
C PRO A 104 -7.44 12.35 1.99
N LEU A 105 -6.62 12.83 1.04
CA LEU A 105 -5.30 13.39 1.36
C LEU A 105 -5.38 14.52 2.40
N ALA A 106 -6.40 15.37 2.30
CA ALA A 106 -6.59 16.49 3.23
C ALA A 106 -6.72 16.02 4.70
N SER A 107 -7.41 14.90 4.94
CA SER A 107 -7.55 14.34 6.29
C SER A 107 -6.21 13.81 6.83
N ILE A 108 -5.44 13.14 5.97
CA ILE A 108 -4.13 12.60 6.35
C ILE A 108 -3.17 13.73 6.71
N VAL A 109 -3.16 14.80 5.91
CA VAL A 109 -2.35 16.01 6.16
C VAL A 109 -2.78 16.72 7.45
N ALA A 110 -4.09 16.76 7.74
CA ALA A 110 -4.61 17.38 8.97
C ALA A 110 -4.15 16.66 10.25
N GLU A 111 -3.77 15.38 10.15
CA GLU A 111 -3.19 14.62 11.27
C GLU A 111 -1.67 14.79 11.45
N GLY A 112 -1.06 15.69 10.69
CA GLY A 112 0.34 16.07 10.86
C GLY A 112 1.31 15.43 9.88
N PHE A 113 0.82 14.64 8.92
CA PHE A 113 1.69 14.13 7.86
C PHE A 113 2.05 15.24 6.86
N ASP A 114 3.30 15.23 6.39
CA ASP A 114 3.75 16.20 5.39
C ASP A 114 2.97 16.04 4.07
N ARG A 115 2.44 17.14 3.57
CA ARG A 115 1.60 17.19 2.37
C ARG A 115 2.29 16.64 1.12
N GLU A 116 3.55 17.02 0.90
CA GLU A 116 4.29 16.60 -0.29
C GLU A 116 4.56 15.10 -0.25
N THR A 117 4.90 14.58 0.92
CA THR A 117 5.09 13.16 1.17
C THR A 117 3.80 12.38 0.91
N VAL A 118 2.66 12.81 1.46
CA VAL A 118 1.36 12.15 1.25
C VAL A 118 0.97 12.17 -0.23
N ALA A 119 1.07 13.31 -0.89
CA ALA A 119 0.75 13.44 -2.32
C ALA A 119 1.68 12.59 -3.20
N ARG A 120 2.96 12.49 -2.85
CA ARG A 120 3.92 11.63 -3.54
C ARG A 120 3.55 10.15 -3.38
N ILE A 121 3.21 9.71 -2.18
CA ILE A 121 2.81 8.32 -1.92
C ILE A 121 1.51 8.00 -2.67
N ASP A 122 0.51 8.87 -2.63
CA ASP A 122 -0.72 8.68 -3.41
C ASP A 122 -0.43 8.57 -4.91
N ARG A 123 0.45 9.42 -5.44
CA ARG A 123 0.87 9.33 -6.83
C ARG A 123 1.52 7.97 -7.14
N LEU A 124 2.44 7.51 -6.30
CA LEU A 124 3.11 6.21 -6.49
C LEU A 124 2.09 5.08 -6.42
N LEU A 125 1.17 5.12 -5.47
CA LEU A 125 0.09 4.16 -5.30
C LEU A 125 -0.78 4.05 -6.57
N ASN A 126 -1.12 5.18 -7.18
CA ASN A 126 -1.91 5.22 -8.41
C ASN A 126 -1.14 4.66 -9.62
N ILE A 127 0.10 5.11 -9.84
CA ILE A 127 0.87 4.71 -11.02
C ILE A 127 1.37 3.27 -10.95
N ALA A 128 1.46 2.67 -9.76
CA ALA A 128 1.89 1.29 -9.57
C ALA A 128 0.83 0.24 -9.96
N GLU A 129 -0.41 0.64 -10.26
CA GLU A 129 -1.49 -0.31 -10.56
C GLU A 129 -1.14 -1.27 -11.69
N TYR A 130 -0.45 -0.82 -12.73
CA TYR A 130 -0.06 -1.69 -13.85
C TYR A 130 0.87 -2.84 -13.41
N LYS A 131 1.72 -2.60 -12.40
CA LYS A 131 2.57 -3.64 -11.80
C LYS A 131 1.71 -4.62 -10.98
N ARG A 132 0.83 -4.10 -10.14
CA ARG A 132 -0.07 -4.93 -9.32
C ARG A 132 -0.94 -5.87 -10.13
N ARG A 133 -1.35 -5.45 -11.35
CA ARG A 133 -2.12 -6.29 -12.29
C ARG A 133 -1.34 -7.50 -12.80
N GLN A 134 -0.03 -7.46 -12.73
CA GLN A 134 0.87 -8.52 -13.21
C GLN A 134 1.47 -9.32 -12.03
N ALA A 135 1.17 -8.95 -10.81
CA ALA A 135 1.72 -9.60 -9.62
C ALA A 135 1.08 -10.97 -9.39
N ALA A 136 1.89 -11.91 -8.91
CA ALA A 136 1.44 -13.24 -8.50
C ALA A 136 0.26 -13.17 -7.51
N PRO A 137 -0.65 -14.16 -7.52
CA PRO A 137 -1.69 -14.26 -6.50
C PRO A 137 -1.10 -14.45 -5.11
N GLY A 138 -1.83 -14.06 -4.09
CA GLY A 138 -1.42 -14.17 -2.69
C GLY A 138 -2.61 -14.25 -1.76
N VAL A 139 -2.34 -14.40 -0.46
CA VAL A 139 -3.36 -14.49 0.58
C VAL A 139 -3.88 -13.08 0.90
N LYS A 140 -5.20 -12.97 1.12
CA LYS A 140 -5.81 -11.76 1.67
C LYS A 140 -5.69 -11.80 3.19
N VAL A 141 -5.08 -10.78 3.77
CA VAL A 141 -4.90 -10.62 5.23
C VAL A 141 -5.58 -9.35 5.72
N THR A 142 -5.40 -8.25 4.97
CA THR A 142 -5.92 -6.94 5.36
C THR A 142 -7.36 -6.72 4.88
N ARG A 143 -7.97 -5.62 5.34
CA ARG A 143 -9.33 -5.23 4.96
C ARG A 143 -9.48 -5.02 3.45
N ARG A 144 -8.49 -4.41 2.81
CA ARG A 144 -8.48 -4.07 1.38
C ARG A 144 -7.30 -4.71 0.65
N ASN A 145 -7.53 -5.84 0.05
CA ASN A 145 -6.52 -6.50 -0.78
C ASN A 145 -6.48 -5.89 -2.19
N PHE A 146 -5.30 -5.69 -2.74
CA PHE A 146 -5.14 -5.24 -4.12
C PHE A 146 -5.61 -6.29 -5.13
N GLY A 147 -6.28 -5.83 -6.16
CA GLY A 147 -6.80 -6.66 -7.23
C GLY A 147 -8.22 -7.17 -7.01
N ARG A 148 -8.61 -7.49 -5.76
CA ARG A 148 -9.97 -7.89 -5.40
C ARG A 148 -10.78 -6.72 -4.85
N ASP A 149 -10.31 -6.12 -3.76
CA ASP A 149 -11.08 -5.10 -3.02
C ASP A 149 -10.69 -3.69 -3.46
N ARG A 150 -9.46 -3.49 -3.89
CA ARG A 150 -8.95 -2.18 -4.32
C ARG A 150 -8.22 -2.28 -5.65
N ARG A 151 -8.60 -1.41 -6.58
CA ARG A 151 -7.98 -1.23 -7.89
C ARG A 151 -7.93 0.26 -8.20
N TYR A 152 -6.85 0.68 -8.86
CA TYR A 152 -6.67 2.06 -9.29
C TYR A 152 -6.78 2.16 -10.82
N PRO A 153 -7.35 3.27 -11.35
CA PRO A 153 -7.37 3.49 -12.79
C PRO A 153 -5.95 3.65 -13.35
N ILE A 154 -5.63 2.94 -14.43
CA ILE A 154 -4.32 3.02 -15.08
C ILE A 154 -4.23 4.27 -15.96
N THR A 155 -5.29 4.60 -16.70
CA THR A 155 -5.31 5.67 -17.72
C THR A 155 -5.83 7.00 -17.18
N ASN A 156 -6.42 7.04 -16.00
CA ASN A 156 -6.92 8.27 -15.40
C ASN A 156 -5.76 9.10 -14.82
N ARG A 157 -5.71 10.39 -15.18
CA ARG A 157 -4.71 11.35 -14.67
C ARG A 157 -5.20 12.20 -13.51
N PHE A 158 -6.42 12.01 -13.06
CA PHE A 158 -6.93 12.69 -11.86
C PHE A 158 -6.01 12.40 -10.66
N ARG A 159 -5.75 13.44 -9.87
CA ARG A 159 -5.02 13.31 -8.59
C ARG A 159 -5.69 14.21 -7.58
N ASP A 160 -5.90 13.69 -6.39
CA ASP A 160 -6.31 14.50 -5.25
C ASP A 160 -5.19 15.50 -4.92
N SER A 161 -5.53 16.79 -4.86
CA SER A 161 -4.57 17.84 -4.52
C SER A 161 -4.26 17.93 -3.02
N GLY A 162 -4.98 17.17 -2.20
CA GLY A 162 -4.96 17.30 -0.74
C GLY A 162 -5.43 18.65 -0.23
N LYS A 163 -6.06 19.46 -1.06
CA LYS A 163 -6.68 20.73 -0.64
C LYS A 163 -8.11 20.44 -0.17
N PRO A 164 -8.57 21.14 0.85
CA PRO A 164 -10.00 21.08 1.21
C PRO A 164 -10.86 21.39 -0.02
N LEU A 165 -11.94 20.66 -0.19
CA LEU A 165 -12.92 21.02 -1.20
C LEU A 165 -13.44 22.43 -0.91
N PRO A 166 -13.67 23.28 -1.94
CA PRO A 166 -14.37 24.52 -1.74
C PRO A 166 -15.71 24.21 -1.07
N LYS A 167 -16.12 25.05 -0.11
CA LYS A 167 -17.45 24.91 0.48
C LYS A 167 -18.47 24.96 -0.67
N PRO A 168 -19.48 24.08 -0.66
CA PRO A 168 -20.55 24.16 -1.63
C PRO A 168 -21.09 25.61 -1.62
N ASP A 169 -21.20 26.17 -2.80
CA ASP A 169 -21.89 27.47 -2.94
C ASP A 169 -23.31 27.26 -2.47
N GLU A 170 -23.70 27.92 -1.36
CA GLU A 170 -25.03 27.77 -0.75
C GLU A 170 -26.14 28.13 -1.74
N ASP A 171 -25.87 29.02 -2.68
CA ASP A 171 -26.79 29.36 -3.76
C ASP A 171 -26.93 28.22 -4.78
N LEU A 172 -25.87 27.49 -5.10
CA LEU A 172 -25.96 26.33 -5.99
C LEU A 172 -26.69 25.17 -5.34
N VAL A 173 -26.48 24.90 -4.05
CA VAL A 173 -27.19 23.87 -3.29
C VAL A 173 -28.68 24.19 -3.20
N SER A 174 -29.04 25.48 -2.95
CA SER A 174 -30.40 25.92 -2.87
C SER A 174 -31.14 25.89 -4.23
N ARG A 175 -30.44 26.15 -5.34
CA ARG A 175 -30.97 26.03 -6.70
C ARG A 175 -31.18 24.58 -7.11
N ALA A 176 -30.24 23.68 -6.79
CA ALA A 176 -30.37 22.25 -7.07
C ALA A 176 -31.55 21.64 -6.28
N GLY A 177 -31.73 22.03 -5.01
CA GLY A 177 -32.86 21.59 -4.19
C GLY A 177 -34.21 22.05 -4.74
N ARG A 178 -34.32 23.28 -5.24
CA ARG A 178 -35.54 23.81 -5.87
C ARG A 178 -35.86 23.12 -7.20
N ALA A 179 -34.87 22.91 -8.05
CA ALA A 179 -35.05 22.21 -9.31
C ALA A 179 -35.50 20.76 -9.13
N SER A 180 -35.04 20.09 -8.07
CA SER A 180 -35.48 18.74 -7.73
C SER A 180 -36.91 18.70 -7.19
N ALA A 181 -37.34 19.70 -6.42
CA ALA A 181 -38.70 19.78 -5.92
C ALA A 181 -39.73 20.02 -7.05
N GLU A 182 -39.41 20.93 -7.98
CA GLU A 182 -40.26 21.23 -9.14
C GLU A 182 -40.37 20.03 -10.11
N ALA A 183 -39.36 19.18 -10.20
CA ALA A 183 -39.38 17.98 -11.04
C ALA A 183 -40.24 16.82 -10.45
N TYR A 184 -40.59 16.88 -9.17
CA TYR A 184 -41.46 15.89 -8.51
C TYR A 184 -42.92 16.29 -8.40
N GLU A 185 -43.28 17.56 -8.66
CA GLU A 185 -44.66 18.09 -8.60
C GLU A 185 -45.34 18.18 -9.98
N GLY A 186 -44.70 17.79 -11.06
CA GLY A 186 -45.23 17.73 -12.44
C GLY A 186 -45.29 16.28 -12.93
#